data_d5829b443221176fe660d9c942b7e2a6
#
_entry.id   d5829b443221176fe660d9c942b7e2a6
#
_cell.length_a   1.000
_cell.length_b   1.000
_cell.length_c   1.000
_cell.angle_alpha   90.00
_cell.angle_beta   90.00
_cell.angle_gamma   90.00
#
_symmetry.space_group_name_H-M   'P 1'
#
loop_
_entity.id
_entity.type
_entity.pdbx_description
1 polymer ?
#
loop_
_entity_poly.entity_id
_entity_poly.type
_entity_poly.pdbx_seq_one_letter_code
_entity_poly.pdbx_strand_id
1 'polypeptide(L)'
;MNARKIFLSFVAVFMAVAMCVDVAPASADDAAARRGKWIEVRLSSQRLIAWQNGRVMMSTAISSGRRATPTVRGTFRILRKYRRVRMRGPGYNLPNVPYAMFFYRGYAMHGTYWHHNFGVPMSHGCVNLPTSKAALLYSWAPLGTVVVVH
;
A
#
# COMPACT_ATOMS: atom_id res chain seq x y z
N MET A 1 -60.48 41.00 -19.32
CA MET A 1 -59.56 41.19 -18.18
C MET A 1 -58.61 40.02 -18.17
N ASN A 2 -57.35 40.22 -18.68
CA ASN A 2 -56.36 39.17 -18.93
C ASN A 2 -55.34 39.15 -17.80
N ALA A 3 -55.33 38.10 -16.98
CA ALA A 3 -54.30 37.88 -15.97
C ALA A 3 -53.12 37.10 -16.59
N ARG A 4 -51.98 37.79 -16.79
CA ARG A 4 -50.71 37.22 -17.22
C ARG A 4 -50.06 36.52 -16.01
N LYS A 5 -49.91 35.20 -16.07
CA LYS A 5 -49.10 34.42 -15.12
C LYS A 5 -47.62 34.56 -15.50
N ILE A 6 -46.86 35.18 -14.61
CA ILE A 6 -45.40 35.28 -14.73
C ILE A 6 -44.82 33.99 -14.11
N PHE A 7 -44.19 33.12 -14.94
CA PHE A 7 -43.39 31.95 -14.48
C PHE A 7 -41.98 32.48 -14.14
N LEU A 8 -41.65 32.47 -12.84
CA LEU A 8 -40.28 32.67 -12.40
C LEU A 8 -39.54 31.33 -12.49
N SER A 9 -38.61 31.19 -13.46
CA SER A 9 -37.69 30.08 -13.54
C SER A 9 -36.54 30.32 -12.55
N PHE A 10 -36.50 29.51 -11.50
CA PHE A 10 -35.32 29.41 -10.62
C PHE A 10 -34.28 28.54 -11.31
N VAL A 11 -33.21 29.14 -11.81
CA VAL A 11 -32.00 28.44 -12.26
C VAL A 11 -31.15 28.19 -11.02
N ALA A 12 -31.16 26.94 -10.54
CA ALA A 12 -30.25 26.50 -9.49
C ALA A 12 -28.86 26.30 -10.09
N VAL A 13 -27.94 27.20 -9.82
CA VAL A 13 -26.52 27.05 -10.14
C VAL A 13 -25.90 26.08 -9.13
N PHE A 14 -25.67 24.84 -9.54
CA PHE A 14 -24.90 23.88 -8.77
C PHE A 14 -23.41 24.24 -8.91
N MET A 15 -22.86 24.90 -7.90
CA MET A 15 -21.42 25.11 -7.76
C MET A 15 -20.77 23.80 -7.31
N ALA A 16 -20.17 23.06 -8.24
CA ALA A 16 -19.34 21.92 -7.93
C ALA A 16 -18.03 22.42 -7.27
N VAL A 17 -17.96 22.30 -5.95
CA VAL A 17 -16.71 22.50 -5.21
C VAL A 17 -15.79 21.32 -5.53
N ALA A 18 -14.85 21.53 -6.43
CA ALA A 18 -13.75 20.61 -6.65
C ALA A 18 -12.86 20.63 -5.41
N MET A 19 -12.97 19.60 -4.54
CA MET A 19 -12.00 19.36 -3.48
C MET A 19 -10.68 18.95 -4.14
N CYS A 20 -9.77 19.90 -4.30
CA CYS A 20 -8.37 19.61 -4.55
C CYS A 20 -7.83 18.88 -3.32
N VAL A 21 -7.60 17.58 -3.45
CA VAL A 21 -6.82 16.83 -2.47
C VAL A 21 -5.38 17.26 -2.65
N ASP A 22 -4.90 18.17 -1.80
CA ASP A 22 -3.49 18.53 -1.73
C ASP A 22 -2.70 17.30 -1.33
N VAL A 23 -2.12 16.62 -2.31
CA VAL A 23 -1.08 15.62 -2.07
C VAL A 23 0.15 16.39 -1.63
N ALA A 24 0.42 16.41 -0.33
CA ALA A 24 1.63 17.03 0.22
C ALA A 24 2.86 16.52 -0.55
N PRO A 25 3.75 17.41 -1.02
CA PRO A 25 4.96 16.97 -1.72
C PRO A 25 5.79 16.09 -0.81
N ALA A 26 6.33 14.99 -1.35
CA ALA A 26 7.26 14.14 -0.62
C ALA A 26 8.40 15.00 -0.07
N SER A 27 8.76 14.82 1.21
CA SER A 27 9.85 15.58 1.81
C SER A 27 11.17 15.39 1.01
N ALA A 28 12.07 16.36 1.06
CA ALA A 28 13.38 16.24 0.40
C ALA A 28 14.14 14.99 0.86
N ASP A 29 13.97 14.59 2.12
CA ASP A 29 14.52 13.35 2.70
C ASP A 29 13.95 12.10 2.06
N ASP A 30 12.63 12.08 1.75
CA ASP A 30 12.00 10.96 1.05
C ASP A 30 12.45 10.87 -0.40
N ALA A 31 12.65 12.01 -1.07
CA ALA A 31 13.19 12.06 -2.43
C ALA A 31 14.66 11.59 -2.47
N ALA A 32 15.47 11.97 -1.49
CA ALA A 32 16.86 11.51 -1.35
C ALA A 32 16.93 10.01 -1.04
N ALA A 33 16.06 9.49 -0.17
CA ALA A 33 16.00 8.08 0.18
C ALA A 33 15.58 7.20 -1.02
N ARG A 34 14.80 7.73 -1.98
CA ARG A 34 14.42 7.04 -3.22
C ARG A 34 15.54 6.98 -4.26
N ARG A 35 16.62 7.74 -4.11
CA ARG A 35 17.81 7.60 -4.98
C ARG A 35 18.57 6.30 -4.74
N GLY A 36 18.46 5.71 -3.54
CA GLY A 36 19.04 4.41 -3.18
C GLY A 36 18.05 3.24 -3.38
N LYS A 37 17.93 2.41 -2.35
CA LYS A 37 16.98 1.28 -2.29
C LYS A 37 15.65 1.75 -1.70
N TRP A 38 14.55 1.49 -2.39
CA TRP A 38 13.20 1.72 -1.88
C TRP A 38 12.19 0.75 -2.47
N ILE A 39 11.05 0.61 -1.82
CA ILE A 39 10.00 -0.33 -2.17
C ILE A 39 8.73 0.45 -2.48
N GLU A 40 8.12 0.15 -3.62
CA GLU A 40 6.84 0.67 -4.04
C GLU A 40 5.77 -0.41 -3.95
N VAL A 41 4.66 -0.12 -3.28
CA VAL A 41 3.50 -1.00 -3.17
C VAL A 41 2.31 -0.31 -3.84
N ARG A 42 1.95 -0.77 -5.03
CA ARG A 42 0.81 -0.30 -5.82
C ARG A 42 -0.42 -1.13 -5.50
N LEU A 43 -1.33 -0.59 -4.69
CA LEU A 43 -2.53 -1.31 -4.27
C LEU A 43 -3.53 -1.49 -5.42
N SER A 44 -3.63 -0.52 -6.33
CA SER A 44 -4.55 -0.58 -7.48
C SER A 44 -4.23 -1.71 -8.45
N SER A 45 -2.93 -1.98 -8.68
CA SER A 45 -2.46 -3.06 -9.57
C SER A 45 -1.99 -4.30 -8.83
N GLN A 46 -2.14 -4.35 -7.50
CA GLN A 46 -1.69 -5.45 -6.63
C GLN A 46 -0.26 -5.89 -6.94
N ARG A 47 0.67 -4.91 -6.98
CA ARG A 47 2.06 -5.12 -7.36
C ARG A 47 3.02 -4.46 -6.36
N LEU A 48 4.10 -5.16 -6.06
CA LEU A 48 5.25 -4.62 -5.35
C LEU A 48 6.42 -4.52 -6.31
N ILE A 49 7.13 -3.38 -6.27
CA ILE A 49 8.34 -3.12 -7.05
C ILE A 49 9.45 -2.68 -6.10
N ALA A 50 10.59 -3.35 -6.17
CA ALA A 50 11.80 -2.96 -5.47
C ALA A 50 12.72 -2.17 -6.43
N TRP A 51 13.10 -0.98 -6.04
CA TRP A 51 13.90 -0.05 -6.80
C TRP A 51 15.31 0.12 -6.21
N GLN A 52 16.30 0.24 -7.05
CA GLN A 52 17.65 0.63 -6.66
C GLN A 52 18.24 1.58 -7.69
N ASN A 53 18.58 2.79 -7.26
CA ASN A 53 19.18 3.82 -8.13
C ASN A 53 18.37 4.07 -9.42
N GLY A 54 17.05 4.17 -9.29
CA GLY A 54 16.12 4.37 -10.41
C GLY A 54 15.87 3.14 -11.29
N ARG A 55 16.46 1.98 -10.98
CA ARG A 55 16.26 0.73 -11.73
C ARG A 55 15.40 -0.26 -10.95
N VAL A 56 14.56 -1.00 -11.66
CA VAL A 56 13.77 -2.08 -11.07
C VAL A 56 14.67 -3.28 -10.77
N MET A 57 14.77 -3.64 -9.50
CA MET A 57 15.50 -4.83 -9.05
C MET A 57 14.60 -6.07 -8.97
N MET A 58 13.33 -5.86 -8.60
CA MET A 58 12.34 -6.93 -8.52
C MET A 58 10.94 -6.33 -8.73
N SER A 59 10.07 -7.08 -9.40
CA SER A 59 8.64 -6.80 -9.46
C SER A 59 7.87 -8.09 -9.25
N THR A 60 6.79 -8.04 -8.45
CA THR A 60 5.97 -9.22 -8.16
C THR A 60 4.51 -8.84 -7.90
N ALA A 61 3.59 -9.74 -8.24
CA ALA A 61 2.22 -9.64 -7.77
C ALA A 61 2.17 -9.87 -6.24
N ILE A 62 1.24 -9.21 -5.59
CA ILE A 62 1.02 -9.26 -4.15
C ILE A 62 -0.46 -9.52 -3.84
N SER A 63 -0.77 -9.76 -2.56
CA SER A 63 -2.12 -9.62 -2.04
C SER A 63 -2.12 -8.65 -0.87
N SER A 64 -2.72 -7.49 -1.06
CA SER A 64 -2.90 -6.47 -0.02
C SER A 64 -4.11 -6.77 0.88
N GLY A 65 -4.37 -5.88 1.83
CA GLY A 65 -5.55 -5.92 2.68
C GLY A 65 -6.85 -5.86 1.89
N ARG A 66 -7.86 -6.60 2.36
CA ARG A 66 -9.23 -6.58 1.83
C ARG A 66 -9.90 -5.23 2.15
N ARG A 67 -11.05 -4.95 1.52
CA ARG A 67 -11.82 -3.71 1.74
C ARG A 67 -12.12 -3.44 3.23
N ALA A 68 -12.45 -4.47 4.01
CA ALA A 68 -12.74 -4.35 5.45
C ALA A 68 -11.47 -4.16 6.31
N THR A 69 -10.31 -4.53 5.82
CA THR A 69 -9.01 -4.45 6.52
C THR A 69 -7.93 -3.95 5.56
N PRO A 70 -8.02 -2.69 5.09
CA PRO A 70 -7.15 -2.19 4.03
C PRO A 70 -5.69 -2.07 4.48
N THR A 71 -4.78 -2.22 3.54
CA THR A 71 -3.38 -1.84 3.75
C THR A 71 -3.27 -0.32 3.86
N VAL A 72 -2.54 0.17 4.84
CA VAL A 72 -2.30 1.60 5.04
C VAL A 72 -1.55 2.21 3.86
N ARG A 73 -1.96 3.41 3.46
CA ARG A 73 -1.28 4.20 2.41
C ARG A 73 -0.34 5.21 3.06
N GLY A 74 0.73 5.55 2.37
CA GLY A 74 1.71 6.55 2.84
C GLY A 74 3.14 6.15 2.57
N THR A 75 4.07 6.92 3.13
CA THR A 75 5.52 6.66 3.08
C THR A 75 5.98 6.21 4.45
N PHE A 76 6.61 5.05 4.49
CA PHE A 76 7.07 4.36 5.69
C PHE A 76 8.52 3.91 5.53
N ARG A 77 9.07 3.29 6.59
CA ARG A 77 10.38 2.63 6.56
C ARG A 77 10.28 1.23 7.16
N ILE A 78 11.13 0.31 6.71
CA ILE A 78 11.24 -1.01 7.36
C ILE A 78 11.81 -0.80 8.77
N LEU A 79 11.01 -1.13 9.78
CA LEU A 79 11.32 -0.93 11.21
C LEU A 79 11.87 -2.18 11.87
N ARG A 80 11.38 -3.35 11.48
CA ARG A 80 11.75 -4.66 12.08
C ARG A 80 11.69 -5.74 11.02
N LYS A 81 12.58 -6.73 11.14
CA LYS A 81 12.66 -7.86 10.21
C LYS A 81 12.78 -9.17 10.99
N TYR A 82 12.03 -10.19 10.56
CA TYR A 82 12.07 -11.53 11.15
C TYR A 82 12.10 -12.58 10.04
N ARG A 83 13.01 -13.55 10.13
CA ARG A 83 13.02 -14.68 9.18
C ARG A 83 11.77 -15.54 9.31
N ARG A 84 11.26 -15.68 10.54
CA ARG A 84 9.99 -16.36 10.88
C ARG A 84 9.39 -15.64 12.07
N VAL A 85 8.09 -15.42 12.05
CA VAL A 85 7.36 -14.80 13.16
C VAL A 85 5.93 -15.34 13.18
N ARG A 86 5.36 -15.47 14.39
CA ARG A 86 3.93 -15.73 14.52
C ARG A 86 3.15 -14.42 14.36
N MET A 87 2.17 -14.41 13.47
CA MET A 87 1.25 -13.27 13.28
C MET A 87 -0.14 -13.63 13.79
N ARG A 88 -0.70 -12.78 14.66
CA ARG A 88 -2.02 -12.95 15.27
C ARG A 88 -2.84 -11.68 15.11
N GLY A 89 -4.15 -11.84 14.95
CA GLY A 89 -5.12 -10.76 14.92
C GLY A 89 -6.53 -11.33 14.96
N PRO A 90 -7.56 -10.47 14.91
CA PRO A 90 -8.93 -10.91 14.83
C PRO A 90 -9.13 -11.86 13.64
N GLY A 91 -9.55 -13.11 13.93
CA GLY A 91 -9.84 -14.10 12.91
C GLY A 91 -8.64 -14.81 12.27
N TYR A 92 -7.40 -14.58 12.75
CA TYR A 92 -6.23 -15.33 12.25
C TYR A 92 -5.15 -15.58 13.32
N ASN A 93 -4.45 -16.70 13.17
CA ASN A 93 -3.29 -17.09 13.98
C ASN A 93 -2.33 -17.92 13.11
N LEU A 94 -1.35 -17.26 12.51
CA LEU A 94 -0.45 -17.81 11.51
C LEU A 94 0.93 -18.06 12.15
N PRO A 95 1.32 -19.30 12.41
CA PRO A 95 2.66 -19.60 12.89
C PRO A 95 3.69 -19.51 11.76
N ASN A 96 4.94 -19.23 12.12
CA ASN A 96 6.10 -19.30 11.21
C ASN A 96 5.96 -18.52 9.90
N VAL A 97 5.28 -17.35 9.93
CA VAL A 97 5.19 -16.46 8.76
C VAL A 97 6.59 -16.08 8.31
N PRO A 98 6.99 -16.38 7.05
CA PRO A 98 8.37 -16.24 6.63
C PRO A 98 8.68 -14.81 6.14
N TYR A 99 9.92 -14.37 6.38
CA TYR A 99 10.51 -13.16 5.84
C TYR A 99 9.70 -11.89 6.07
N ALA A 100 9.22 -11.70 7.30
CA ALA A 100 8.41 -10.55 7.67
C ALA A 100 9.25 -9.28 7.83
N MET A 101 8.82 -8.21 7.18
CA MET A 101 9.40 -6.86 7.21
C MET A 101 8.30 -5.89 7.63
N PHE A 102 8.27 -5.52 8.91
CA PHE A 102 7.29 -4.59 9.46
C PHE A 102 7.68 -3.16 9.09
N PHE A 103 6.72 -2.39 8.54
CA PHE A 103 6.93 -1.01 8.11
C PHE A 103 6.03 0.00 8.84
N TYR A 104 4.92 -0.46 9.43
CA TYR A 104 4.05 0.40 10.23
C TYR A 104 3.28 -0.45 11.24
N ARG A 105 3.39 -0.15 12.57
CA ARG A 105 2.70 -0.89 13.65
C ARG A 105 2.74 -2.42 13.43
N GLY A 106 1.57 -3.06 13.17
CA GLY A 106 1.43 -4.48 12.86
C GLY A 106 1.46 -4.81 11.35
N TYR A 107 1.60 -3.81 10.47
CA TYR A 107 1.63 -4.02 9.01
C TYR A 107 3.01 -4.44 8.54
N ALA A 108 3.06 -5.50 7.77
CA ALA A 108 4.30 -6.07 7.24
C ALA A 108 4.15 -6.51 5.78
N MET A 109 5.24 -6.52 5.05
CA MET A 109 5.44 -7.32 3.85
C MET A 109 6.00 -8.67 4.29
N HIS A 110 5.48 -9.79 3.79
CA HIS A 110 5.94 -11.12 4.21
C HIS A 110 5.60 -12.21 3.19
N GLY A 111 6.30 -13.33 3.27
CA GLY A 111 5.98 -14.53 2.50
C GLY A 111 4.69 -15.18 2.97
N THR A 112 4.00 -15.84 2.04
CA THR A 112 2.69 -16.44 2.27
C THR A 112 2.72 -17.90 1.81
N TYR A 113 2.46 -18.83 2.72
CA TYR A 113 2.42 -20.27 2.44
C TYR A 113 0.99 -20.84 2.37
N TRP A 114 -0.02 -20.06 2.80
CA TRP A 114 -1.42 -20.51 2.93
C TRP A 114 -2.33 -20.17 1.75
N HIS A 115 -1.83 -19.41 0.78
CA HIS A 115 -2.53 -19.15 -0.50
C HIS A 115 -1.57 -18.77 -1.61
N HIS A 116 -2.06 -18.87 -2.86
CA HIS A 116 -1.32 -18.49 -4.07
C HIS A 116 -2.05 -17.43 -4.93
N ASN A 117 -3.13 -16.84 -4.42
CA ASN A 117 -3.98 -15.87 -5.13
C ASN A 117 -3.36 -14.46 -5.14
N PHE A 118 -2.15 -14.33 -5.66
CA PHE A 118 -1.52 -13.03 -5.83
C PHE A 118 -2.12 -12.26 -7.01
N GLY A 119 -2.28 -10.95 -6.86
CA GLY A 119 -2.97 -10.08 -7.81
C GLY A 119 -4.33 -9.60 -7.31
N VAL A 120 -4.82 -10.14 -6.16
CA VAL A 120 -6.09 -9.74 -5.54
C VAL A 120 -5.93 -9.51 -4.04
N PRO A 121 -6.70 -8.58 -3.42
CA PRO A 121 -6.65 -8.32 -1.98
C PRO A 121 -7.14 -9.53 -1.17
N MET A 122 -6.31 -10.06 -0.27
CA MET A 122 -6.60 -11.28 0.52
C MET A 122 -6.31 -11.13 2.01
N SER A 123 -5.46 -10.17 2.42
CA SER A 123 -4.91 -10.09 3.76
C SER A 123 -5.80 -9.31 4.75
N HIS A 124 -5.39 -9.28 6.02
CA HIS A 124 -5.94 -8.41 7.06
C HIS A 124 -5.14 -7.09 7.19
N GLY A 125 -4.53 -6.64 6.09
CA GLY A 125 -3.79 -5.36 6.02
C GLY A 125 -2.32 -5.51 5.63
N CYS A 126 -1.69 -6.65 5.89
CA CYS A 126 -0.33 -6.93 5.44
C CYS A 126 -0.24 -7.05 3.91
N VAL A 127 0.96 -6.97 3.39
CA VAL A 127 1.29 -7.19 1.98
C VAL A 127 1.86 -8.60 1.83
N ASN A 128 1.04 -9.52 1.33
CA ASN A 128 1.40 -10.92 1.10
C ASN A 128 2.19 -11.06 -0.20
N LEU A 129 3.32 -11.76 -0.15
CA LEU A 129 4.16 -12.07 -1.31
C LEU A 129 4.31 -13.59 -1.50
N PRO A 130 4.58 -14.05 -2.73
CA PRO A 130 5.17 -15.37 -2.92
C PRO A 130 6.40 -15.53 -2.04
N THR A 131 6.53 -16.65 -1.33
CA THR A 131 7.58 -16.84 -0.31
C THR A 131 9.00 -16.65 -0.86
N SER A 132 9.26 -17.11 -2.09
CA SER A 132 10.54 -16.89 -2.78
C SER A 132 10.84 -15.41 -3.03
N LYS A 133 9.83 -14.61 -3.40
CA LYS A 133 9.95 -13.17 -3.61
C LYS A 133 10.14 -12.43 -2.29
N ALA A 134 9.46 -12.87 -1.23
CA ALA A 134 9.68 -12.34 0.12
C ALA A 134 11.11 -12.60 0.62
N ALA A 135 11.67 -13.79 0.35
CA ALA A 135 13.04 -14.13 0.69
C ALA A 135 14.06 -13.20 -0.01
N LEU A 136 13.89 -12.98 -1.32
CA LEU A 136 14.73 -12.07 -2.10
C LEU A 136 14.64 -10.63 -1.57
N LEU A 137 13.42 -10.13 -1.36
CA LEU A 137 13.18 -8.79 -0.83
C LEU A 137 13.79 -8.63 0.57
N TYR A 138 13.62 -9.63 1.43
CA TYR A 138 14.17 -9.65 2.77
C TYR A 138 15.70 -9.56 2.78
N SER A 139 16.38 -10.30 1.91
CA SER A 139 17.84 -10.26 1.80
C SER A 139 18.33 -8.93 1.23
N TRP A 140 17.60 -8.36 0.27
CA TRP A 140 17.99 -7.15 -0.43
C TRP A 140 17.71 -5.86 0.36
N ALA A 141 16.59 -5.77 1.11
CA ALA A 141 16.15 -4.56 1.80
C ALA A 141 16.68 -4.51 3.25
N PRO A 142 17.59 -3.60 3.61
CA PRO A 142 18.00 -3.37 5.01
C PRO A 142 16.88 -2.70 5.82
N LEU A 143 17.06 -2.64 7.16
CA LEU A 143 16.27 -1.76 8.02
C LEU A 143 16.39 -0.30 7.54
N GLY A 144 15.34 0.49 7.72
CA GLY A 144 15.29 1.87 7.25
C GLY A 144 14.94 2.03 5.76
N THR A 145 14.93 0.95 4.95
CA THR A 145 14.49 1.03 3.55
C THR A 145 13.12 1.67 3.46
N VAL A 146 12.97 2.69 2.60
CA VAL A 146 11.70 3.41 2.37
C VAL A 146 10.69 2.48 1.71
N VAL A 147 9.44 2.54 2.18
CA VAL A 147 8.29 1.81 1.64
C VAL A 147 7.19 2.82 1.33
N VAL A 148 6.84 2.95 0.06
CA VAL A 148 5.76 3.83 -0.42
C VAL A 148 4.57 2.97 -0.80
N VAL A 149 3.42 3.21 -0.17
CA VAL A 149 2.16 2.47 -0.39
C VAL A 149 1.12 3.44 -0.95
N HIS A 150 0.56 3.17 -2.15
CA HIS A 150 -0.44 4.03 -2.81
C HIS A 150 -1.44 3.26 -3.68
#